data_ba5623a8c4a973b0cf2672dfe8b71c57
#
_entry.id   ba5623a8c4a973b0cf2672dfe8b71c57
#
_cell.length_a   1.000
_cell.length_b   1.000
_cell.length_c   1.000
_cell.angle_alpha   90.00
_cell.angle_beta   90.00
_cell.angle_gamma   90.00
#
_symmetry.space_group_name_H-M   'P 1'
#
loop_
_entity.id
_entity.type
_entity.pdbx_description
1 polymer ?
#
loop_
_entity_poly.entity_id
_entity_poly.type
_entity_poly.pdbx_seq_one_letter_code
_entity_poly.pdbx_strand_id
1 'polypeptide(L)'
;MERTIAAISTAVSASGIGIIRISGEESMDVISRIYRSKGGKKDIRKAASHTIHYGYIYDGDELVDEVLVMIMKAPRTFTGEDTVEIDCHGGVYAMNRVLETVLKNGAKIAEPGEFTKRAFLNGRLDLSQAEAVMDVIQAKNQSALNSSMSQLKGSVKKVITQIRSDLIYHIAYIESALDDPEHISLDGYPEQLLEVVKKEEKEIGHLISTASDGKMIREGIRTVILGKPNAGKSSMLNLLTGENRAIVTDIAGTTRDVLEEYINLHGITLKMADTAGIRKTEDVVEKIGVGKAKELAKDADLILYVVDSSTPLDENDHEIMKMLEGKKAIVLYNKTDLDPAVTTEDIKALVSHPVIPVSAKEETGIRELEEQIRKLFFQGEITFNDQVYITNARHKEALTEALESLKMVEQSILDGMPEDFFSIDLMSAYDSLGRIIGESVGEDLVNEIFSKFCMGK
;
A
#
# COMPACT_ATOMS: atom_id res chain seq x y z
N MET A 1 25.03 -17.95 -12.41
CA MET A 1 23.96 -17.71 -13.41
C MET A 1 22.63 -17.84 -12.70
N GLU A 2 21.84 -16.78 -12.68
CA GLU A 2 20.49 -16.86 -12.15
C GLU A 2 19.63 -17.76 -13.04
N ARG A 3 18.79 -18.58 -12.41
CA ARG A 3 17.98 -19.59 -13.11
C ARG A 3 16.83 -18.90 -13.84
N THR A 4 16.49 -19.32 -15.05
CA THR A 4 15.26 -18.90 -15.73
C THR A 4 14.04 -19.35 -14.94
N ILE A 5 13.14 -18.43 -14.63
CA ILE A 5 11.94 -18.65 -13.83
C ILE A 5 10.66 -18.50 -14.64
N ALA A 6 9.59 -19.14 -14.17
CA ALA A 6 8.27 -18.99 -14.76
C ALA A 6 7.16 -19.06 -13.71
N ALA A 7 6.07 -18.32 -13.95
CA ALA A 7 4.85 -18.40 -13.14
C ALA A 7 3.61 -17.96 -13.94
N ILE A 8 2.42 -18.31 -13.43
CA ILE A 8 1.16 -17.72 -13.85
C ILE A 8 1.11 -16.28 -13.31
N SER A 9 0.97 -15.29 -14.19
CA SER A 9 0.95 -13.86 -13.84
C SER A 9 -0.43 -13.24 -13.77
N THR A 10 -1.48 -13.99 -14.12
CA THR A 10 -2.89 -13.61 -13.96
C THR A 10 -3.52 -14.32 -12.77
N ALA A 11 -4.72 -13.89 -12.35
CA ALA A 11 -5.47 -14.61 -11.31
C ALA A 11 -5.72 -16.06 -11.74
N VAL A 12 -5.56 -17.00 -10.79
CA VAL A 12 -5.80 -18.42 -11.01
C VAL A 12 -7.30 -18.72 -10.83
N SER A 13 -8.08 -18.23 -11.79
CA SER A 13 -9.54 -18.43 -11.86
C SER A 13 -9.96 -18.57 -13.33
N ALA A 14 -11.12 -19.14 -13.59
CA ALA A 14 -11.64 -19.25 -14.96
C ALA A 14 -11.84 -17.84 -15.57
N SER A 15 -11.13 -17.57 -16.66
CA SER A 15 -11.13 -16.29 -17.37
C SER A 15 -10.95 -16.51 -18.87
N GLY A 16 -11.08 -15.45 -19.68
CA GLY A 16 -10.86 -15.57 -21.13
C GLY A 16 -9.39 -15.80 -21.50
N ILE A 17 -8.45 -15.25 -20.72
CA ILE A 17 -6.99 -15.27 -20.98
C ILE A 17 -6.26 -15.56 -19.68
N GLY A 18 -5.22 -16.39 -19.76
CA GLY A 18 -4.21 -16.60 -18.72
C GLY A 18 -2.84 -16.27 -19.28
N ILE A 19 -1.96 -15.71 -18.44
CA ILE A 19 -0.60 -15.33 -18.83
C ILE A 19 0.42 -16.12 -18.02
N ILE A 20 1.29 -16.86 -18.70
CA ILE A 20 2.48 -17.45 -18.11
C ILE A 20 3.68 -16.60 -18.50
N ARG A 21 4.37 -16.08 -17.49
CA ARG A 21 5.59 -15.28 -17.68
C ARG A 21 6.83 -16.12 -17.43
N ILE A 22 7.83 -15.95 -18.29
CA ILE A 22 9.16 -16.56 -18.20
C ILE A 22 10.18 -15.42 -18.18
N SER A 23 11.17 -15.44 -17.28
CA SER A 23 12.24 -14.44 -17.20
C SER A 23 13.58 -15.12 -16.92
N GLY A 24 14.63 -14.65 -17.59
CA GLY A 24 16.01 -15.13 -17.44
C GLY A 24 16.70 -15.39 -18.77
N GLU A 25 18.00 -15.68 -18.72
CA GLU A 25 18.85 -15.86 -19.91
C GLU A 25 18.35 -16.95 -20.86
N GLU A 26 17.78 -18.05 -20.33
CA GLU A 26 17.28 -19.16 -21.15
C GLU A 26 15.83 -19.00 -21.60
N SER A 27 15.16 -17.88 -21.35
CA SER A 27 13.75 -17.68 -21.68
C SER A 27 13.44 -17.95 -23.16
N MET A 28 14.34 -17.51 -24.04
CA MET A 28 14.20 -17.70 -25.48
C MET A 28 14.39 -19.16 -25.91
N ASP A 29 15.26 -19.89 -25.23
CA ASP A 29 15.50 -21.31 -25.52
C ASP A 29 14.34 -22.17 -24.97
N VAL A 30 13.83 -21.87 -23.77
CA VAL A 30 12.67 -22.55 -23.21
C VAL A 30 11.47 -22.44 -24.15
N ILE A 31 11.10 -21.22 -24.57
CA ILE A 31 9.97 -21.05 -25.47
C ILE A 31 10.19 -21.70 -26.83
N SER A 32 11.43 -21.71 -27.33
CA SER A 32 11.73 -22.31 -28.65
C SER A 32 11.54 -23.82 -28.68
N ARG A 33 11.64 -24.51 -27.53
CA ARG A 33 11.43 -25.97 -27.41
C ARG A 33 9.96 -26.36 -27.47
N ILE A 34 9.07 -25.50 -27.03
CA ILE A 34 7.65 -25.80 -26.83
C ILE A 34 6.72 -25.10 -27.83
N TYR A 35 7.14 -24.00 -28.43
CA TYR A 35 6.33 -23.19 -29.35
C TYR A 35 6.48 -23.64 -30.80
N ARG A 36 5.35 -23.75 -31.51
CA ARG A 36 5.30 -23.99 -32.94
C ARG A 36 4.42 -22.94 -33.63
N SER A 37 4.97 -22.17 -34.59
CA SER A 37 4.17 -21.22 -35.38
C SER A 37 3.20 -21.91 -36.31
N LYS A 38 2.08 -21.29 -36.66
CA LYS A 38 1.07 -21.83 -37.58
C LYS A 38 1.60 -22.28 -38.94
N GLY A 39 2.70 -21.72 -39.38
CA GLY A 39 3.37 -22.07 -40.65
C GLY A 39 4.59 -23.01 -40.50
N GLY A 40 4.93 -23.47 -39.30
CA GLY A 40 5.97 -24.46 -39.00
C GLY A 40 7.44 -24.03 -39.29
N LYS A 41 7.68 -22.79 -39.71
CA LYS A 41 9.00 -22.37 -40.21
C LYS A 41 9.70 -21.25 -39.43
N LYS A 42 9.10 -20.71 -38.37
CA LYS A 42 9.64 -19.53 -37.70
C LYS A 42 10.41 -19.93 -36.44
N ASP A 43 11.72 -19.67 -36.43
CA ASP A 43 12.52 -19.74 -35.19
C ASP A 43 12.21 -18.52 -34.32
N ILE A 44 11.51 -18.73 -33.20
CA ILE A 44 11.07 -17.69 -32.30
C ILE A 44 12.25 -16.94 -31.63
N ARG A 45 13.42 -17.57 -31.48
CA ARG A 45 14.62 -16.94 -30.92
C ARG A 45 15.13 -15.76 -31.76
N LYS A 46 14.86 -15.78 -33.08
CA LYS A 46 15.20 -14.71 -34.01
C LYS A 46 14.18 -13.59 -34.07
N ALA A 47 13.11 -13.69 -33.26
CA ALA A 47 12.09 -12.65 -33.19
C ALA A 47 12.69 -11.31 -32.68
N ALA A 48 12.19 -10.21 -33.21
CA ALA A 48 12.49 -8.89 -32.66
C ALA A 48 11.89 -8.70 -31.28
N SER A 49 12.52 -7.89 -30.45
CA SER A 49 11.95 -7.52 -29.14
C SER A 49 10.64 -6.75 -29.30
N HIS A 50 9.72 -6.92 -28.34
CA HIS A 50 8.39 -6.29 -28.32
C HIS A 50 7.52 -6.69 -29.52
N THR A 51 7.54 -7.98 -29.88
CA THR A 51 6.70 -8.57 -30.93
C THR A 51 5.85 -9.69 -30.40
N ILE A 52 4.66 -9.86 -30.99
CA ILE A 52 3.69 -10.91 -30.65
C ILE A 52 3.63 -11.94 -31.76
N HIS A 53 3.57 -13.22 -31.39
CA HIS A 53 3.58 -14.34 -32.31
C HIS A 53 2.44 -15.30 -32.01
N TYR A 54 1.55 -15.50 -32.97
CA TYR A 54 0.50 -16.48 -32.90
C TYR A 54 1.02 -17.89 -33.22
N GLY A 55 0.63 -18.87 -32.43
CA GLY A 55 1.01 -20.27 -32.61
C GLY A 55 0.43 -21.20 -31.56
N TYR A 56 1.15 -22.26 -31.26
CA TYR A 56 0.71 -23.37 -30.42
C TYR A 56 1.81 -23.77 -29.46
N ILE A 57 1.42 -24.20 -28.25
CA ILE A 57 2.31 -24.85 -27.28
C ILE A 57 2.14 -26.36 -27.39
N TYR A 58 3.28 -27.06 -27.37
CA TYR A 58 3.36 -28.51 -27.42
C TYR A 58 4.16 -29.06 -26.25
N ASP A 59 3.71 -30.16 -25.65
CA ASP A 59 4.47 -31.01 -24.73
C ASP A 59 4.88 -32.28 -25.49
N GLY A 60 6.10 -32.31 -26.03
CA GLY A 60 6.48 -33.30 -27.04
C GLY A 60 5.68 -33.13 -28.33
N ASP A 61 4.83 -34.13 -28.63
CA ASP A 61 3.94 -34.10 -29.79
C ASP A 61 2.46 -33.79 -29.42
N GLU A 62 2.17 -33.66 -28.13
CA GLU A 62 0.84 -33.30 -27.64
C GLU A 62 0.61 -31.79 -27.78
N LEU A 63 -0.45 -31.39 -28.46
CA LEU A 63 -0.92 -30.01 -28.50
C LEU A 63 -1.53 -29.63 -27.13
N VAL A 64 -0.92 -28.65 -26.47
CA VAL A 64 -1.39 -28.19 -25.15
C VAL A 64 -2.39 -27.06 -25.29
N ASP A 65 -2.03 -26.00 -26.07
CA ASP A 65 -2.93 -24.86 -26.25
C ASP A 65 -2.55 -24.03 -27.50
N GLU A 66 -3.52 -23.25 -27.97
CA GLU A 66 -3.36 -22.21 -28.98
C GLU A 66 -3.09 -20.86 -28.27
N VAL A 67 -2.01 -20.16 -28.64
CA VAL A 67 -1.48 -19.06 -27.84
C VAL A 67 -0.99 -17.86 -28.66
N LEU A 68 -0.87 -16.72 -27.97
CA LEU A 68 -0.02 -15.61 -28.40
C LEU A 68 1.24 -15.59 -27.53
N VAL A 69 2.41 -15.48 -28.14
CA VAL A 69 3.68 -15.40 -27.44
C VAL A 69 4.27 -14.01 -27.65
N MET A 70 4.49 -13.29 -26.56
CA MET A 70 5.14 -11.99 -26.55
C MET A 70 6.62 -12.16 -26.22
N ILE A 71 7.49 -11.57 -27.04
CA ILE A 71 8.95 -11.60 -26.89
C ILE A 71 9.45 -10.23 -26.46
N MET A 72 10.15 -10.16 -25.35
CA MET A 72 10.76 -8.94 -24.82
C MET A 72 12.22 -9.23 -24.45
N LYS A 73 13.16 -8.55 -25.09
CA LYS A 73 14.61 -8.75 -24.88
C LYS A 73 15.19 -7.69 -23.96
N ALA A 74 16.10 -8.11 -23.11
CA ALA A 74 16.86 -7.25 -22.22
C ALA A 74 17.51 -6.06 -22.98
N PRO A 75 17.75 -4.92 -22.33
CA PRO A 75 17.38 -4.58 -20.94
C PRO A 75 15.97 -3.97 -20.81
N ARG A 76 15.24 -3.74 -21.91
CA ARG A 76 13.93 -3.05 -21.92
C ARG A 76 12.78 -4.02 -21.64
N THR A 77 12.78 -4.62 -20.44
CA THR A 77 11.76 -5.55 -19.97
C THR A 77 11.38 -5.20 -18.52
N PHE A 78 10.43 -5.91 -17.92
CA PHE A 78 10.05 -5.65 -16.53
C PHE A 78 11.17 -6.03 -15.56
N THR A 79 11.82 -7.16 -15.75
CA THR A 79 12.91 -7.65 -14.88
C THR A 79 14.30 -7.12 -15.27
N GLY A 80 14.44 -6.51 -16.45
CA GLY A 80 15.74 -6.21 -17.04
C GLY A 80 16.39 -7.40 -17.75
N GLU A 81 15.79 -8.62 -17.67
CA GLU A 81 16.23 -9.85 -18.32
C GLU A 81 15.41 -10.12 -19.60
N ASP A 82 15.82 -11.11 -20.40
CA ASP A 82 14.95 -11.63 -21.47
C ASP A 82 13.68 -12.19 -20.87
N THR A 83 12.54 -11.72 -21.38
CA THR A 83 11.21 -12.08 -20.87
C THR A 83 10.33 -12.57 -22.00
N VAL A 84 9.58 -13.63 -21.73
CA VAL A 84 8.57 -14.18 -22.62
C VAL A 84 7.24 -14.24 -21.86
N GLU A 85 6.18 -13.79 -22.49
CA GLU A 85 4.81 -14.01 -21.99
C GLU A 85 4.05 -14.88 -22.98
N ILE A 86 3.36 -15.89 -22.43
CA ILE A 86 2.50 -16.80 -23.18
C ILE A 86 1.07 -16.50 -22.76
N ASP A 87 0.31 -15.88 -23.67
CA ASP A 87 -1.12 -15.65 -23.49
C ASP A 87 -1.86 -16.90 -23.96
N CYS A 88 -2.37 -17.68 -23.03
CA CYS A 88 -3.11 -18.93 -23.26
C CYS A 88 -4.57 -18.77 -22.86
N HIS A 89 -5.39 -19.80 -23.09
CA HIS A 89 -6.74 -19.82 -22.56
C HIS A 89 -6.75 -19.80 -21.02
N GLY A 90 -7.61 -18.98 -20.44
CA GLY A 90 -7.65 -18.70 -19.00
C GLY A 90 -8.33 -19.76 -18.14
N GLY A 91 -8.47 -21.00 -18.63
CA GLY A 91 -8.91 -22.12 -17.82
C GLY A 91 -7.81 -22.54 -16.83
N VAL A 92 -8.14 -22.76 -15.56
CA VAL A 92 -7.16 -23.13 -14.52
C VAL A 92 -6.33 -24.35 -14.94
N TYR A 93 -6.97 -25.37 -15.53
CA TYR A 93 -6.28 -26.56 -16.01
C TYR A 93 -5.35 -26.25 -17.19
N ALA A 94 -5.81 -25.45 -18.16
CA ALA A 94 -5.01 -25.05 -19.33
C ALA A 94 -3.75 -24.26 -18.91
N MET A 95 -3.91 -23.26 -18.05
CA MET A 95 -2.79 -22.48 -17.52
C MET A 95 -1.74 -23.37 -16.80
N ASN A 96 -2.20 -24.31 -15.96
CA ASN A 96 -1.30 -25.23 -15.27
C ASN A 96 -0.58 -26.15 -16.26
N ARG A 97 -1.26 -26.68 -17.30
CA ARG A 97 -0.62 -27.50 -18.34
C ARG A 97 0.43 -26.75 -19.13
N VAL A 98 0.18 -25.49 -19.48
CA VAL A 98 1.19 -24.64 -20.15
C VAL A 98 2.37 -24.37 -19.21
N LEU A 99 2.12 -24.02 -17.93
CA LEU A 99 3.19 -23.82 -16.95
C LEU A 99 4.02 -25.09 -16.74
N GLU A 100 3.42 -26.25 -16.55
CA GLU A 100 4.12 -27.54 -16.44
C GLU A 100 5.02 -27.80 -17.66
N THR A 101 4.52 -27.51 -18.86
CA THR A 101 5.28 -27.68 -20.10
C THR A 101 6.50 -26.75 -20.13
N VAL A 102 6.36 -25.50 -19.67
CA VAL A 102 7.45 -24.55 -19.54
C VAL A 102 8.50 -25.05 -18.54
N LEU A 103 8.07 -25.52 -17.37
CA LEU A 103 8.95 -26.05 -16.33
C LEU A 103 9.71 -27.31 -16.77
N LYS A 104 9.07 -28.25 -17.44
CA LYS A 104 9.71 -29.45 -18.02
C LYS A 104 10.81 -29.09 -19.04
N ASN A 105 10.71 -27.92 -19.65
CA ASN A 105 11.63 -27.46 -20.70
C ASN A 105 12.73 -26.52 -20.22
N GLY A 106 12.95 -26.41 -18.88
CA GLY A 106 14.15 -25.81 -18.31
C GLY A 106 13.90 -24.60 -17.41
N ALA A 107 12.69 -24.02 -17.37
CA ALA A 107 12.37 -23.00 -16.39
C ALA A 107 12.14 -23.64 -15.01
N LYS A 108 12.27 -22.84 -13.94
CA LYS A 108 11.86 -23.17 -12.58
C LYS A 108 10.68 -22.34 -12.17
N ILE A 109 9.91 -22.87 -11.22
CA ILE A 109 8.81 -22.10 -10.63
C ILE A 109 9.38 -20.87 -9.92
N ALA A 110 8.81 -19.70 -10.18
CA ALA A 110 9.20 -18.47 -9.52
C ALA A 110 8.70 -18.45 -8.06
N GLU A 111 9.48 -17.84 -7.18
CA GLU A 111 9.05 -17.52 -5.82
C GLU A 111 8.08 -16.32 -5.82
N PRO A 112 7.30 -16.10 -4.74
CA PRO A 112 6.51 -14.87 -4.58
C PRO A 112 7.39 -13.62 -4.74
N GLY A 113 6.96 -12.67 -5.57
CA GLY A 113 7.68 -11.42 -5.81
C GLY A 113 8.98 -11.53 -6.60
N GLU A 114 9.38 -12.71 -7.10
CA GLU A 114 10.71 -12.91 -7.69
C GLU A 114 10.93 -12.05 -8.94
N PHE A 115 9.93 -11.82 -9.78
CA PHE A 115 10.10 -10.94 -10.94
C PHE A 115 10.38 -9.49 -10.52
N THR A 116 9.69 -8.97 -9.50
CA THR A 116 9.92 -7.61 -8.99
C THR A 116 11.26 -7.52 -8.25
N LYS A 117 11.63 -8.58 -7.50
CA LYS A 117 12.95 -8.69 -6.88
C LYS A 117 14.09 -8.60 -7.92
N ARG A 118 13.96 -9.30 -9.04
CA ARG A 118 14.93 -9.22 -10.15
C ARG A 118 14.95 -7.83 -10.79
N ALA A 119 13.80 -7.19 -10.96
CA ALA A 119 13.73 -5.80 -11.42
C ALA A 119 14.49 -4.84 -10.48
N PHE A 120 14.42 -5.06 -9.17
CA PHE A 120 15.20 -4.32 -8.16
C PHE A 120 16.69 -4.67 -8.25
N LEU A 121 17.07 -5.93 -8.23
CA LEU A 121 18.48 -6.37 -8.30
C LEU A 121 19.18 -5.92 -9.60
N ASN A 122 18.45 -5.88 -10.71
CA ASN A 122 18.94 -5.39 -12.00
C ASN A 122 18.89 -3.85 -12.11
N GLY A 123 18.61 -3.12 -11.03
CA GLY A 123 18.64 -1.66 -10.97
C GLY A 123 17.52 -0.95 -11.76
N ARG A 124 16.52 -1.68 -12.26
CA ARG A 124 15.38 -1.08 -12.97
C ARG A 124 14.43 -0.33 -12.02
N LEU A 125 14.24 -0.85 -10.83
CA LEU A 125 13.45 -0.26 -9.76
C LEU A 125 14.34 -0.12 -8.53
N ASP A 126 14.13 0.92 -7.73
CA ASP A 126 14.59 0.92 -6.34
C ASP A 126 13.57 0.22 -5.42
N LEU A 127 13.92 0.04 -4.15
CA LEU A 127 13.08 -0.71 -3.23
C LEU A 127 11.73 -0.02 -2.98
N SER A 128 11.69 1.32 -2.93
CA SER A 128 10.44 2.06 -2.76
C SER A 128 9.51 1.91 -3.97
N GLN A 129 10.07 1.89 -5.19
CA GLN A 129 9.32 1.63 -6.43
C GLN A 129 8.85 0.17 -6.50
N ALA A 130 9.66 -0.79 -6.05
CA ALA A 130 9.28 -2.19 -6.00
C ALA A 130 8.08 -2.41 -5.06
N GLU A 131 8.09 -1.83 -3.86
CA GLU A 131 6.94 -1.86 -2.94
C GLU A 131 5.69 -1.22 -3.57
N ALA A 132 5.85 -0.12 -4.30
CA ALA A 132 4.75 0.56 -4.99
C ALA A 132 4.06 -0.32 -6.04
N VAL A 133 4.74 -1.32 -6.64
CA VAL A 133 4.10 -2.29 -7.55
C VAL A 133 2.96 -3.03 -6.84
N MET A 134 3.18 -3.47 -5.59
CA MET A 134 2.13 -4.13 -4.80
C MET A 134 1.03 -3.17 -4.38
N ASP A 135 1.40 -1.93 -4.00
CA ASP A 135 0.44 -0.91 -3.61
C ASP A 135 -0.49 -0.54 -4.77
N VAL A 136 0.01 -0.48 -6.01
CA VAL A 136 -0.82 -0.28 -7.22
C VAL A 136 -1.81 -1.44 -7.42
N ILE A 137 -1.37 -2.70 -7.22
CA ILE A 137 -2.22 -3.89 -7.38
C ILE A 137 -3.30 -3.95 -6.31
N GLN A 138 -2.96 -3.53 -5.08
CA GLN A 138 -3.86 -3.59 -3.92
C GLN A 138 -4.69 -2.33 -3.72
N ALA A 139 -4.50 -1.30 -4.55
CA ALA A 139 -5.19 -0.02 -4.41
C ALA A 139 -6.72 -0.20 -4.46
N LYS A 140 -7.41 0.31 -3.45
CA LYS A 140 -8.88 0.15 -3.27
C LYS A 140 -9.67 1.41 -3.60
N ASN A 141 -8.97 2.52 -3.87
CA ASN A 141 -9.56 3.80 -4.24
C ASN A 141 -8.62 4.59 -5.14
N GLN A 142 -9.14 5.65 -5.76
CA GLN A 142 -8.37 6.50 -6.67
C GLN A 142 -7.18 7.17 -5.98
N SER A 143 -7.33 7.54 -4.72
CA SER A 143 -6.28 8.20 -3.93
C SER A 143 -5.10 7.27 -3.68
N ALA A 144 -5.38 6.02 -3.28
CA ALA A 144 -4.36 4.99 -3.11
C ALA A 144 -3.64 4.71 -4.43
N LEU A 145 -4.40 4.56 -5.53
CA LEU A 145 -3.81 4.34 -6.85
C LEU A 145 -2.91 5.49 -7.28
N ASN A 146 -3.36 6.74 -7.12
CA ASN A 146 -2.58 7.92 -7.49
C ASN A 146 -1.29 8.02 -6.68
N SER A 147 -1.36 7.82 -5.36
CA SER A 147 -0.18 7.81 -4.46
C SER A 147 0.81 6.72 -4.87
N SER A 148 0.33 5.48 -5.05
CA SER A 148 1.17 4.35 -5.47
C SER A 148 1.80 4.56 -6.85
N MET A 149 1.07 5.14 -7.81
CA MET A 149 1.59 5.49 -9.13
C MET A 149 2.64 6.60 -9.07
N SER A 150 2.47 7.60 -8.19
CA SER A 150 3.49 8.63 -7.95
C SER A 150 4.77 8.01 -7.39
N GLN A 151 4.64 7.12 -6.39
CA GLN A 151 5.78 6.40 -5.81
C GLN A 151 6.46 5.48 -6.83
N LEU A 152 5.70 4.74 -7.65
CA LEU A 152 6.22 3.91 -8.73
C LEU A 152 7.00 4.73 -9.78
N LYS A 153 6.60 5.97 -10.04
CA LYS A 153 7.34 6.92 -10.89
C LYS A 153 8.60 7.50 -10.21
N GLY A 154 8.86 7.18 -8.94
CA GLY A 154 10.07 7.54 -8.21
C GLY A 154 9.98 8.85 -7.43
N SER A 155 8.79 9.31 -7.03
CA SER A 155 8.64 10.52 -6.22
C SER A 155 9.40 10.43 -4.88
N VAL A 156 9.29 9.31 -4.17
CA VAL A 156 10.03 9.06 -2.91
C VAL A 156 11.53 8.99 -3.19
N LYS A 157 11.96 8.20 -4.20
CA LYS A 157 13.36 8.11 -4.61
C LYS A 157 13.98 9.47 -4.83
N LYS A 158 13.30 10.35 -5.59
CA LYS A 158 13.82 11.67 -5.94
C LYS A 158 14.13 12.51 -4.70
N VAL A 159 13.19 12.58 -3.75
CA VAL A 159 13.38 13.36 -2.52
C VAL A 159 14.49 12.76 -1.65
N ILE A 160 14.46 11.45 -1.42
CA ILE A 160 15.49 10.77 -0.60
C ILE A 160 16.88 10.92 -1.22
N THR A 161 17.00 10.78 -2.54
CA THR A 161 18.30 10.94 -3.24
C THR A 161 18.81 12.37 -3.13
N GLN A 162 17.93 13.38 -3.17
CA GLN A 162 18.33 14.78 -3.00
C GLN A 162 18.90 15.03 -1.60
N ILE A 163 18.18 14.64 -0.55
CA ILE A 163 18.64 14.78 0.84
C ILE A 163 19.98 14.06 1.03
N ARG A 164 20.09 12.82 0.55
CA ARG A 164 21.35 12.05 0.63
C ARG A 164 22.48 12.70 -0.14
N SER A 165 22.21 13.33 -1.28
CA SER A 165 23.22 14.06 -2.05
C SER A 165 23.76 15.27 -1.27
N ASP A 166 22.87 15.98 -0.56
CA ASP A 166 23.26 17.10 0.28
C ASP A 166 24.11 16.61 1.49
N LEU A 167 23.69 15.53 2.15
CA LEU A 167 24.43 14.95 3.28
C LEU A 167 25.82 14.42 2.87
N ILE A 168 25.92 13.65 1.79
CA ILE A 168 27.21 13.06 1.37
C ILE A 168 28.22 14.13 0.94
N TYR A 169 27.74 15.25 0.38
CA TYR A 169 28.59 16.39 0.08
C TYR A 169 29.25 16.95 1.34
N HIS A 170 28.49 17.14 2.43
CA HIS A 170 28.99 17.66 3.67
C HIS A 170 29.88 16.66 4.42
N ILE A 171 29.53 15.36 4.39
CA ILE A 171 30.39 14.30 4.94
C ILE A 171 31.76 14.33 4.23
N ALA A 172 31.75 14.29 2.88
CA ALA A 172 32.99 14.31 2.10
C ALA A 172 33.82 15.57 2.36
N TYR A 173 33.18 16.74 2.54
CA TYR A 173 33.89 17.97 2.84
C TYR A 173 34.57 17.92 4.22
N ILE A 174 33.86 17.45 5.27
CA ILE A 174 34.41 17.29 6.62
C ILE A 174 35.58 16.31 6.60
N GLU A 175 35.40 15.13 6.04
CA GLU A 175 36.47 14.11 5.96
C GLU A 175 37.71 14.64 5.21
N SER A 176 37.49 15.36 4.10
CA SER A 176 38.58 15.94 3.35
C SER A 176 39.35 17.04 4.15
N ALA A 177 38.62 17.84 4.95
CA ALA A 177 39.23 18.87 5.80
C ALA A 177 39.99 18.27 7.00
N LEU A 178 39.51 17.14 7.54
CA LEU A 178 40.21 16.41 8.60
C LEU A 178 41.49 15.74 8.08
N ASP A 179 41.48 15.26 6.84
CA ASP A 179 42.63 14.62 6.18
C ASP A 179 43.72 15.67 5.76
N ASP A 180 43.28 16.84 5.32
CA ASP A 180 44.20 17.90 4.83
C ASP A 180 43.87 19.28 5.41
N PRO A 181 44.07 19.48 6.73
CA PRO A 181 43.72 20.71 7.43
C PRO A 181 44.56 21.93 7.02
N GLU A 182 45.69 21.72 6.33
CA GLU A 182 46.54 22.84 5.85
C GLU A 182 45.93 23.54 4.62
N HIS A 183 45.10 22.83 3.85
CA HIS A 183 44.54 23.35 2.61
C HIS A 183 43.00 23.52 2.64
N ILE A 184 42.32 22.87 3.56
CA ILE A 184 40.85 22.93 3.67
C ILE A 184 40.51 23.39 5.12
N SER A 185 39.98 24.61 5.26
CA SER A 185 39.56 25.15 6.54
C SER A 185 38.10 24.82 6.85
N LEU A 186 37.84 24.49 8.12
CA LEU A 186 36.50 24.36 8.70
C LEU A 186 36.04 25.62 9.44
N ASP A 187 36.81 26.74 9.37
CA ASP A 187 36.42 27.99 10.02
C ASP A 187 35.08 28.52 9.50
N GLY A 188 34.11 28.69 10.40
CA GLY A 188 32.75 29.12 10.05
C GLY A 188 31.90 28.07 9.31
N TYR A 189 32.41 26.85 9.18
CA TYR A 189 31.70 25.75 8.53
C TYR A 189 30.55 25.16 9.39
N PRO A 190 30.68 25.04 10.73
CA PRO A 190 29.60 24.58 11.58
C PRO A 190 28.30 25.38 11.40
N GLU A 191 28.37 26.70 11.24
CA GLU A 191 27.20 27.54 11.02
C GLU A 191 26.53 27.28 9.66
N GLN A 192 27.34 27.04 8.61
CA GLN A 192 26.80 26.68 7.28
C GLN A 192 26.17 25.31 7.31
N LEU A 193 26.78 24.32 7.95
CA LEU A 193 26.24 22.98 8.11
C LEU A 193 24.93 23.01 8.89
N LEU A 194 24.84 23.85 9.94
CA LEU A 194 23.62 23.99 10.74
C LEU A 194 22.41 24.45 9.91
N GLU A 195 22.62 25.38 8.96
CA GLU A 195 21.54 25.81 8.05
C GLU A 195 21.04 24.65 7.18
N VAL A 196 21.96 23.83 6.66
CA VAL A 196 21.60 22.67 5.85
C VAL A 196 20.90 21.61 6.69
N VAL A 197 21.42 21.28 7.87
CA VAL A 197 20.82 20.32 8.79
C VAL A 197 19.39 20.72 9.12
N LYS A 198 19.13 21.99 9.48
CA LYS A 198 17.79 22.50 9.77
C LYS A 198 16.84 22.43 8.57
N LYS A 199 17.36 22.66 7.36
CA LYS A 199 16.58 22.51 6.12
C LYS A 199 16.14 21.06 5.95
N GLU A 200 17.07 20.10 6.08
CA GLU A 200 16.80 18.69 5.88
C GLU A 200 15.92 18.11 7.00
N GLU A 201 16.10 18.54 8.26
CA GLU A 201 15.20 18.20 9.36
C GLU A 201 13.74 18.60 9.08
N LYS A 202 13.54 19.81 8.55
CA LYS A 202 12.22 20.31 8.18
C LYS A 202 11.60 19.48 7.06
N GLU A 203 12.39 19.11 6.05
CA GLU A 203 11.91 18.31 4.92
C GLU A 203 11.56 16.88 5.36
N ILE A 204 12.44 16.23 6.13
CA ILE A 204 12.19 14.90 6.69
C ILE A 204 10.99 14.94 7.65
N GLY A 205 10.90 15.96 8.52
CA GLY A 205 9.77 16.15 9.42
C GLY A 205 8.44 16.28 8.67
N HIS A 206 8.44 17.00 7.53
CA HIS A 206 7.28 17.10 6.66
C HIS A 206 6.90 15.71 6.09
N LEU A 207 7.86 14.95 5.56
CA LEU A 207 7.62 13.59 5.06
C LEU A 207 7.03 12.69 6.15
N ILE A 208 7.57 12.71 7.37
CA ILE A 208 7.06 11.94 8.50
C ILE A 208 5.62 12.34 8.84
N SER A 209 5.29 13.64 8.78
CA SER A 209 3.93 14.12 9.06
C SER A 209 2.90 13.55 8.07
N THR A 210 3.30 13.29 6.82
CA THR A 210 2.41 12.68 5.80
C THR A 210 2.14 11.19 6.04
N ALA A 211 2.93 10.53 6.91
CA ALA A 211 2.85 9.07 7.06
C ALA A 211 1.53 8.58 7.66
N SER A 212 0.89 9.38 8.53
CA SER A 212 -0.43 9.04 9.08
C SER A 212 -1.49 9.02 7.99
N ASP A 213 -1.52 10.07 7.18
CA ASP A 213 -2.48 10.21 6.08
C ASP A 213 -2.20 9.18 4.97
N GLY A 214 -0.93 8.97 4.64
CA GLY A 214 -0.50 7.95 3.68
C GLY A 214 -0.94 6.54 4.07
N LYS A 215 -0.81 6.17 5.35
CA LYS A 215 -1.32 4.89 5.86
C LYS A 215 -2.83 4.77 5.68
N MET A 216 -3.59 5.81 6.02
CA MET A 216 -5.05 5.82 5.88
C MET A 216 -5.51 5.78 4.42
N ILE A 217 -4.77 6.44 3.52
CA ILE A 217 -5.01 6.36 2.07
C ILE A 217 -4.80 4.93 1.56
N ARG A 218 -3.74 4.25 1.99
CA ARG A 218 -3.36 2.90 1.56
C ARG A 218 -4.25 1.81 2.15
N GLU A 219 -4.41 1.78 3.48
CA GLU A 219 -5.06 0.69 4.22
C GLU A 219 -6.56 0.94 4.42
N GLY A 220 -7.00 2.19 4.33
CA GLY A 220 -8.33 2.64 4.71
C GLY A 220 -8.42 2.92 6.22
N ILE A 221 -9.51 3.59 6.61
CA ILE A 221 -9.82 3.93 8.00
C ILE A 221 -10.55 2.74 8.65
N ARG A 222 -9.95 2.08 9.63
CA ARG A 222 -10.60 0.99 10.38
C ARG A 222 -11.81 1.55 11.14
N THR A 223 -12.99 1.20 10.65
CA THR A 223 -14.26 1.78 11.12
C THR A 223 -15.13 0.72 11.76
N VAL A 224 -15.69 1.04 12.91
CA VAL A 224 -16.70 0.21 13.59
C VAL A 224 -18.01 0.97 13.69
N ILE A 225 -19.14 0.27 13.46
CA ILE A 225 -20.49 0.82 13.69
C ILE A 225 -21.00 0.28 15.00
N LEU A 226 -21.24 1.17 15.96
CA LEU A 226 -21.83 0.88 17.27
C LEU A 226 -23.24 1.44 17.37
N GLY A 227 -24.03 0.92 18.31
CA GLY A 227 -25.39 1.38 18.59
C GLY A 227 -26.25 0.26 19.14
N LYS A 228 -27.36 0.63 19.77
CA LYS A 228 -28.35 -0.33 20.32
C LYS A 228 -28.92 -1.27 19.22
N PRO A 229 -29.55 -2.40 19.63
CA PRO A 229 -30.43 -3.15 18.74
C PRO A 229 -31.48 -2.23 18.12
N ASN A 230 -31.77 -2.45 16.82
CA ASN A 230 -32.76 -1.67 16.06
C ASN A 230 -32.46 -0.16 15.86
N ALA A 231 -31.30 0.34 16.27
CA ALA A 231 -30.92 1.73 15.99
C ALA A 231 -30.68 2.01 14.50
N GLY A 232 -30.63 0.98 13.65
CA GLY A 232 -30.47 1.10 12.21
C GLY A 232 -29.03 0.85 11.71
N LYS A 233 -28.19 0.14 12.49
CA LYS A 233 -26.80 -0.19 12.11
C LYS A 233 -26.72 -0.93 10.78
N SER A 234 -27.51 -1.98 10.60
CA SER A 234 -27.54 -2.76 9.35
C SER A 234 -28.04 -1.94 8.17
N SER A 235 -29.06 -1.10 8.38
CA SER A 235 -29.56 -0.18 7.37
C SER A 235 -28.51 0.86 6.97
N MET A 236 -27.78 1.40 7.96
CA MET A 236 -26.68 2.33 7.72
C MET A 236 -25.53 1.65 6.97
N LEU A 237 -25.15 0.42 7.35
CA LEU A 237 -24.14 -0.35 6.62
C LEU A 237 -24.59 -0.59 5.17
N ASN A 238 -25.82 -1.00 4.95
CA ASN A 238 -26.37 -1.21 3.59
C ASN A 238 -26.37 0.09 2.77
N LEU A 239 -26.73 1.21 3.38
CA LEU A 239 -26.68 2.52 2.74
C LEU A 239 -25.25 2.91 2.35
N LEU A 240 -24.28 2.67 3.22
CA LEU A 240 -22.88 2.92 2.94
C LEU A 240 -22.28 1.97 1.89
N THR A 241 -22.79 0.71 1.81
CA THR A 241 -22.32 -0.31 0.85
C THR A 241 -23.03 -0.27 -0.51
N GLY A 242 -24.09 0.52 -0.71
CA GLY A 242 -24.92 0.58 -1.93
C GLY A 242 -24.15 0.41 -3.24
N GLU A 243 -24.79 -0.06 -4.32
CA GLU A 243 -24.25 -0.74 -5.52
C GLU A 243 -22.97 -0.16 -6.17
N ASN A 244 -22.62 1.10 -5.93
CA ASN A 244 -21.43 1.75 -6.49
C ASN A 244 -20.34 2.08 -5.46
N ARG A 245 -20.48 1.63 -4.20
CA ARG A 245 -19.60 2.06 -3.09
C ARG A 245 -18.79 0.93 -2.44
N ALA A 246 -19.22 -0.32 -2.57
CA ALA A 246 -18.50 -1.46 -1.99
C ALA A 246 -17.53 -2.08 -2.99
N ILE A 247 -16.25 -2.16 -2.63
CA ILE A 247 -15.28 -3.02 -3.31
C ILE A 247 -15.13 -4.27 -2.44
N VAL A 248 -15.89 -5.33 -2.78
CA VAL A 248 -15.68 -6.65 -2.20
C VAL A 248 -14.52 -7.29 -2.97
N THR A 249 -13.36 -7.37 -2.38
CA THR A 249 -12.23 -8.10 -2.98
C THR A 249 -12.25 -9.53 -2.47
N ASP A 250 -12.80 -10.45 -3.28
CA ASP A 250 -12.45 -11.85 -3.17
C ASP A 250 -11.03 -12.04 -3.72
N ILE A 251 -10.02 -11.91 -2.88
CA ILE A 251 -8.67 -12.33 -3.24
C ILE A 251 -8.68 -13.85 -3.13
N ALA A 252 -8.76 -14.52 -4.27
CA ALA A 252 -8.63 -15.97 -4.36
C ALA A 252 -7.26 -16.38 -3.82
N GLY A 253 -7.22 -17.03 -2.65
CA GLY A 253 -5.99 -17.54 -2.03
C GLY A 253 -5.88 -17.34 -0.52
N THR A 254 -6.72 -16.50 0.12
CA THR A 254 -6.72 -16.30 1.57
C THR A 254 -7.94 -16.97 2.22
N THR A 255 -7.88 -18.30 2.39
CA THR A 255 -9.00 -19.14 2.85
C THR A 255 -9.18 -19.17 4.36
N ARG A 256 -8.82 -18.14 5.14
CA ARG A 256 -9.04 -18.15 6.61
C ARG A 256 -9.26 -16.81 7.29
N ASP A 257 -9.21 -15.68 6.60
CA ASP A 257 -9.38 -14.39 7.26
C ASP A 257 -10.81 -13.87 7.09
N VAL A 258 -11.32 -13.24 8.15
CA VAL A 258 -12.60 -12.56 8.27
C VAL A 258 -12.86 -11.76 7.00
N LEU A 259 -14.03 -11.92 6.37
CA LEU A 259 -14.46 -11.14 5.22
C LEU A 259 -14.44 -9.64 5.62
N GLU A 260 -13.36 -8.97 5.23
CA GLU A 260 -13.21 -7.53 5.43
C GLU A 260 -14.00 -6.81 4.32
N GLU A 261 -14.92 -5.96 4.70
CA GLU A 261 -15.65 -5.13 3.75
C GLU A 261 -15.03 -3.74 3.68
N TYR A 262 -14.82 -3.29 2.45
CA TYR A 262 -14.27 -1.95 2.17
C TYR A 262 -15.35 -1.11 1.51
N ILE A 263 -15.61 0.08 2.08
CA ILE A 263 -16.57 1.05 1.57
C ILE A 263 -15.80 2.28 1.07
N ASN A 264 -16.05 2.67 -0.18
CA ASN A 264 -15.44 3.87 -0.75
C ASN A 264 -16.42 5.04 -0.69
N LEU A 265 -16.10 6.06 0.11
CA LEU A 265 -16.83 7.32 0.20
C LEU A 265 -16.04 8.40 -0.57
N HIS A 266 -16.25 8.52 -1.89
CA HIS A 266 -15.61 9.52 -2.77
C HIS A 266 -14.10 9.69 -2.55
N GLY A 267 -13.39 8.55 -2.55
CA GLY A 267 -11.93 8.51 -2.39
C GLY A 267 -11.43 8.26 -0.96
N ILE A 268 -12.31 8.21 0.04
CA ILE A 268 -12.00 7.76 1.38
C ILE A 268 -12.43 6.30 1.51
N THR A 269 -11.50 5.41 1.86
CA THR A 269 -11.82 4.00 2.11
C THR A 269 -12.07 3.78 3.59
N LEU A 270 -13.25 3.26 3.94
CA LEU A 270 -13.55 2.74 5.26
C LEU A 270 -13.35 1.22 5.24
N LYS A 271 -12.50 0.71 6.14
CA LYS A 271 -12.31 -0.72 6.39
C LYS A 271 -13.23 -1.12 7.53
N MET A 272 -14.34 -1.78 7.21
CA MET A 272 -15.37 -2.13 8.22
C MET A 272 -14.93 -3.32 9.07
N ALA A 273 -14.96 -3.15 10.38
CA ALA A 273 -14.68 -4.23 11.32
C ALA A 273 -15.97 -5.03 11.64
N ASP A 274 -15.86 -6.36 11.63
CA ASP A 274 -16.92 -7.33 12.05
C ASP A 274 -18.27 -7.21 11.32
N THR A 275 -18.24 -7.08 9.98
CA THR A 275 -19.47 -7.01 9.17
C THR A 275 -20.29 -8.31 9.22
N ALA A 276 -19.66 -9.46 9.49
CA ALA A 276 -20.36 -10.74 9.66
C ALA A 276 -21.33 -10.74 10.85
N GLY A 277 -21.01 -10.01 11.92
CA GLY A 277 -21.90 -9.82 13.07
C GLY A 277 -23.07 -8.86 12.78
N ILE A 278 -22.92 -7.94 11.84
CA ILE A 278 -23.93 -6.94 11.47
C ILE A 278 -24.93 -7.51 10.43
N ARG A 279 -24.49 -8.41 9.54
CA ARG A 279 -25.33 -8.99 8.47
C ARG A 279 -26.05 -10.27 8.82
N LYS A 280 -25.54 -11.07 9.79
CA LYS A 280 -26.15 -12.34 10.19
C LYS A 280 -27.14 -12.12 11.34
N THR A 281 -28.40 -12.03 10.98
CA THR A 281 -29.60 -12.27 11.77
C THR A 281 -30.01 -11.24 12.83
N GLU A 282 -31.31 -10.92 12.77
CA GLU A 282 -32.05 -10.20 13.78
C GLU A 282 -31.99 -10.85 15.18
N ASP A 283 -31.60 -12.12 15.31
CA ASP A 283 -31.70 -12.91 16.56
C ASP A 283 -30.36 -13.16 17.30
N VAL A 284 -29.19 -13.02 16.67
CA VAL A 284 -27.89 -13.34 17.33
C VAL A 284 -27.14 -12.10 17.81
N VAL A 285 -27.44 -10.92 17.25
CA VAL A 285 -26.80 -9.64 17.60
C VAL A 285 -27.36 -9.06 18.93
N GLU A 286 -28.50 -9.54 19.40
CA GLU A 286 -29.11 -9.10 20.69
C GLU A 286 -28.22 -9.40 21.92
N LYS A 287 -27.24 -10.28 21.83
CA LYS A 287 -26.32 -10.66 22.92
C LYS A 287 -24.89 -10.18 22.79
N ILE A 288 -24.55 -9.32 21.81
CA ILE A 288 -23.23 -8.71 21.77
C ILE A 288 -23.22 -7.59 22.81
N GLY A 289 -22.98 -7.98 24.08
CA GLY A 289 -22.90 -7.06 25.19
C GLY A 289 -21.79 -6.01 25.01
N VAL A 290 -21.86 -4.95 25.81
CA VAL A 290 -20.89 -3.83 25.92
C VAL A 290 -19.43 -4.28 25.90
N GLY A 291 -19.12 -5.52 26.30
CA GLY A 291 -17.78 -6.09 26.24
C GLY A 291 -17.20 -6.23 24.82
N LYS A 292 -17.95 -6.75 23.86
CA LYS A 292 -17.49 -6.89 22.48
C LYS A 292 -17.40 -5.54 21.76
N ALA A 293 -18.33 -4.63 22.08
CA ALA A 293 -18.26 -3.25 21.59
C ALA A 293 -16.96 -2.56 22.05
N LYS A 294 -16.53 -2.80 23.30
CA LYS A 294 -15.26 -2.30 23.83
C LYS A 294 -14.04 -2.87 23.09
N GLU A 295 -14.03 -4.17 22.79
CA GLU A 295 -12.94 -4.80 22.03
C GLU A 295 -12.85 -4.20 20.62
N LEU A 296 -13.96 -4.10 19.90
CA LEU A 296 -14.00 -3.53 18.55
C LEU A 296 -13.60 -2.06 18.54
N ALA A 297 -14.07 -1.27 19.51
CA ALA A 297 -13.71 0.14 19.64
C ALA A 297 -12.24 0.37 20.00
N LYS A 298 -11.55 -0.63 20.60
CA LYS A 298 -10.14 -0.50 21.00
C LYS A 298 -9.23 -0.32 19.81
N ASP A 299 -9.45 -1.10 18.74
CA ASP A 299 -8.60 -1.17 17.56
C ASP A 299 -9.14 -0.34 16.38
N ALA A 300 -10.29 0.33 16.54
CA ALA A 300 -10.88 1.17 15.52
C ALA A 300 -10.19 2.54 15.44
N ASP A 301 -9.96 3.02 14.20
CA ASP A 301 -9.53 4.39 13.93
C ASP A 301 -10.72 5.36 13.97
N LEU A 302 -11.92 4.89 13.60
CA LEU A 302 -13.17 5.65 13.59
C LEU A 302 -14.30 4.83 14.20
N ILE A 303 -15.10 5.46 15.07
CA ILE A 303 -16.33 4.91 15.59
C ILE A 303 -17.50 5.68 15.00
N LEU A 304 -18.41 4.98 14.32
CA LEU A 304 -19.72 5.50 13.91
C LEU A 304 -20.76 5.00 14.92
N TYR A 305 -21.21 5.90 15.77
CA TYR A 305 -22.22 5.56 16.79
C TYR A 305 -23.61 5.94 16.28
N VAL A 306 -24.47 4.94 16.06
CA VAL A 306 -25.83 5.12 15.54
C VAL A 306 -26.82 5.22 16.70
N VAL A 307 -27.49 6.36 16.81
CA VAL A 307 -28.54 6.66 17.80
C VAL A 307 -29.89 6.73 17.09
N ASP A 308 -30.90 6.03 17.62
CA ASP A 308 -32.27 6.11 17.15
C ASP A 308 -32.94 7.36 17.72
N SER A 309 -33.27 8.33 16.88
CA SER A 309 -33.90 9.58 17.27
C SER A 309 -35.32 9.40 17.84
N SER A 310 -36.00 8.32 17.44
CA SER A 310 -37.39 8.04 17.81
C SER A 310 -37.57 7.38 19.18
N THR A 311 -36.46 7.08 19.88
CA THR A 311 -36.49 6.43 21.20
C THR A 311 -35.70 7.22 22.22
N PRO A 312 -36.14 7.26 23.52
CA PRO A 312 -35.38 7.89 24.59
C PRO A 312 -34.00 7.22 24.78
N LEU A 313 -33.01 8.01 25.20
CA LEU A 313 -31.71 7.48 25.63
C LEU A 313 -31.86 6.64 26.89
N ASP A 314 -31.11 5.53 26.97
CA ASP A 314 -31.06 4.65 28.15
C ASP A 314 -29.62 4.46 28.66
N GLU A 315 -29.44 3.60 29.66
CA GLU A 315 -28.14 3.33 30.27
C GLU A 315 -27.10 2.79 29.25
N ASN A 316 -27.54 2.00 28.27
CA ASN A 316 -26.63 1.47 27.22
C ASN A 316 -26.11 2.59 26.34
N ASP A 317 -26.95 3.58 25.98
CA ASP A 317 -26.49 4.75 25.21
C ASP A 317 -25.43 5.52 26.00
N HIS A 318 -25.65 5.76 27.28
CA HIS A 318 -24.68 6.44 28.14
C HIS A 318 -23.36 5.67 28.28
N GLU A 319 -23.43 4.32 28.37
CA GLU A 319 -22.22 3.49 28.41
C GLU A 319 -21.43 3.56 27.06
N ILE A 320 -22.13 3.50 25.93
CA ILE A 320 -21.49 3.62 24.61
C ILE A 320 -20.89 5.03 24.46
N MET A 321 -21.60 6.09 24.82
CA MET A 321 -21.10 7.47 24.75
C MET A 321 -19.81 7.66 25.57
N LYS A 322 -19.70 7.06 26.75
CA LYS A 322 -18.47 7.07 27.56
C LYS A 322 -17.28 6.36 26.84
N MET A 323 -17.55 5.36 26.03
CA MET A 323 -16.50 4.68 25.26
C MET A 323 -15.94 5.53 24.11
N LEU A 324 -16.67 6.58 23.69
CA LEU A 324 -16.22 7.49 22.64
C LEU A 324 -15.15 8.46 23.15
N GLU A 325 -15.04 8.68 24.47
CA GLU A 325 -14.07 9.62 25.04
C GLU A 325 -12.65 9.27 24.63
N GLY A 326 -11.92 10.28 24.10
CA GLY A 326 -10.54 10.12 23.63
C GLY A 326 -10.40 9.36 22.31
N LYS A 327 -11.50 8.98 21.65
CA LYS A 327 -11.52 8.30 20.36
C LYS A 327 -11.99 9.25 19.24
N LYS A 328 -11.60 9.00 18.00
CA LYS A 328 -12.23 9.66 16.86
C LYS A 328 -13.59 9.01 16.63
N ALA A 329 -14.65 9.74 16.85
CA ALA A 329 -16.01 9.23 16.71
C ALA A 329 -16.94 10.26 16.04
N ILE A 330 -17.99 9.76 15.39
CA ILE A 330 -19.09 10.54 14.82
C ILE A 330 -20.38 9.89 15.30
N VAL A 331 -21.30 10.69 15.84
CA VAL A 331 -22.63 10.24 16.22
C VAL A 331 -23.57 10.42 15.04
N LEU A 332 -24.16 9.34 14.57
CA LEU A 332 -25.18 9.32 13.53
C LEU A 332 -26.57 9.34 14.20
N TYR A 333 -27.18 10.50 14.21
CA TYR A 333 -28.54 10.71 14.69
C TYR A 333 -29.52 10.22 13.61
N ASN A 334 -29.90 8.94 13.73
CA ASN A 334 -30.61 8.20 12.68
C ASN A 334 -32.15 8.24 12.90
N LYS A 335 -32.85 7.89 11.81
CA LYS A 335 -34.33 7.88 11.71
C LYS A 335 -34.96 9.28 11.83
N THR A 336 -34.30 10.26 11.22
CA THR A 336 -34.82 11.64 11.16
C THR A 336 -36.12 11.79 10.36
N ASP A 337 -36.54 10.71 9.70
CA ASP A 337 -37.85 10.55 9.05
C ASP A 337 -39.00 10.24 10.03
N LEU A 338 -38.71 10.03 11.31
CA LEU A 338 -39.69 9.78 12.37
C LEU A 338 -39.75 10.96 13.36
N ASP A 339 -40.84 11.01 14.17
CA ASP A 339 -40.93 12.00 15.21
C ASP A 339 -39.89 11.77 16.30
N PRO A 340 -39.06 12.78 16.63
CA PRO A 340 -37.95 12.61 17.56
C PRO A 340 -38.41 12.54 19.01
N ALA A 341 -37.91 11.54 19.77
CA ALA A 341 -38.00 11.44 21.20
C ALA A 341 -36.80 12.06 21.94
N VAL A 342 -35.68 12.26 21.20
CA VAL A 342 -34.42 12.88 21.65
C VAL A 342 -33.98 13.88 20.60
N THR A 343 -33.48 15.04 21.02
CA THR A 343 -32.98 16.07 20.10
C THR A 343 -31.47 15.95 19.89
N THR A 344 -30.96 16.58 18.83
CA THR A 344 -29.51 16.67 18.58
C THR A 344 -28.80 17.46 19.70
N GLU A 345 -29.46 18.41 20.32
CA GLU A 345 -28.99 19.23 21.44
C GLU A 345 -28.79 18.38 22.70
N ASP A 346 -29.70 17.44 22.98
CA ASP A 346 -29.57 16.52 24.11
C ASP A 346 -28.33 15.64 23.94
N ILE A 347 -28.06 15.16 22.74
CA ILE A 347 -26.87 14.34 22.44
C ILE A 347 -25.59 15.18 22.55
N LYS A 348 -25.56 16.39 21.95
CA LYS A 348 -24.42 17.30 22.06
C LYS A 348 -24.07 17.72 23.47
N ALA A 349 -25.04 17.70 24.39
CA ALA A 349 -24.77 17.96 25.79
C ALA A 349 -24.04 16.81 26.50
N LEU A 350 -24.10 15.59 25.94
CA LEU A 350 -23.49 14.37 26.48
C LEU A 350 -22.14 14.00 25.82
N VAL A 351 -21.89 14.43 24.57
CA VAL A 351 -20.69 14.09 23.82
C VAL A 351 -20.09 15.31 23.16
N SER A 352 -18.76 15.35 23.08
CA SER A 352 -18.01 16.41 22.37
C SER A 352 -17.79 16.10 20.88
N HIS A 353 -18.33 14.98 20.40
CA HIS A 353 -18.15 14.50 19.04
C HIS A 353 -19.15 15.11 18.05
N PRO A 354 -18.84 15.18 16.74
CA PRO A 354 -19.80 15.61 15.73
C PRO A 354 -21.07 14.75 15.75
N VAL A 355 -22.24 15.41 15.70
CA VAL A 355 -23.55 14.77 15.62
C VAL A 355 -24.14 15.09 14.24
N ILE A 356 -24.39 14.06 13.43
CA ILE A 356 -24.89 14.20 12.06
C ILE A 356 -26.30 13.61 11.96
N PRO A 357 -27.29 14.42 11.56
CA PRO A 357 -28.62 13.91 11.26
C PRO A 357 -28.58 13.05 10.00
N VAL A 358 -29.14 11.84 10.08
CA VAL A 358 -29.20 10.88 8.98
C VAL A 358 -30.56 10.18 8.95
N SER A 359 -30.97 9.75 7.75
CA SER A 359 -32.05 8.77 7.61
C SER A 359 -31.55 7.68 6.66
N ALA A 360 -31.31 6.49 7.21
CA ALA A 360 -30.93 5.33 6.41
C ALA A 360 -32.04 4.90 5.44
N LYS A 361 -33.32 5.24 5.74
CA LYS A 361 -34.46 4.94 4.90
C LYS A 361 -34.59 5.92 3.72
N GLU A 362 -34.32 7.21 3.94
CA GLU A 362 -34.42 8.27 2.94
C GLU A 362 -33.07 8.61 2.30
N GLU A 363 -32.03 7.88 2.66
CA GLU A 363 -30.64 7.99 2.13
C GLU A 363 -30.04 9.40 2.32
N THR A 364 -30.38 10.09 3.42
CA THR A 364 -29.91 11.45 3.72
C THR A 364 -28.76 11.47 4.73
N GLY A 365 -27.91 12.52 4.72
CA GLY A 365 -26.84 12.75 5.70
C GLY A 365 -25.48 12.13 5.35
N ILE A 366 -25.37 11.38 4.24
CA ILE A 366 -24.10 10.71 3.84
C ILE A 366 -23.03 11.70 3.41
N ARG A 367 -23.42 12.79 2.75
CA ARG A 367 -22.47 13.81 2.33
C ARG A 367 -21.86 14.54 3.53
N GLU A 368 -22.66 14.84 4.52
CA GLU A 368 -22.22 15.46 5.78
C GLU A 368 -21.30 14.53 6.57
N LEU A 369 -21.59 13.21 6.55
CA LEU A 369 -20.73 12.20 7.15
C LEU A 369 -19.35 12.18 6.45
N GLU A 370 -19.32 12.17 5.12
CA GLU A 370 -18.10 12.22 4.35
C GLU A 370 -17.25 13.46 4.68
N GLU A 371 -17.87 14.63 4.69
CA GLU A 371 -17.20 15.89 5.02
C GLU A 371 -16.62 15.88 6.45
N GLN A 372 -17.30 15.29 7.41
CA GLN A 372 -16.80 15.18 8.78
C GLN A 372 -15.66 14.16 8.89
N ILE A 373 -15.73 13.02 8.19
CA ILE A 373 -14.60 12.07 8.13
C ILE A 373 -13.38 12.75 7.53
N ARG A 374 -13.57 13.51 6.44
CA ARG A 374 -12.50 14.27 5.79
C ARG A 374 -11.83 15.27 6.75
N LYS A 375 -12.61 16.00 7.50
CA LYS A 375 -12.09 16.94 8.53
C LYS A 375 -11.35 16.24 9.67
N LEU A 376 -11.84 15.09 10.13
CA LEU A 376 -11.25 14.36 11.26
C LEU A 376 -9.90 13.70 10.90
N PHE A 377 -9.71 13.29 9.65
CA PHE A 377 -8.57 12.48 9.25
C PHE A 377 -7.62 13.17 8.30
N PHE A 378 -8.06 14.16 7.50
CA PHE A 378 -7.26 14.75 6.42
C PHE A 378 -7.18 16.29 6.53
N GLN A 379 -7.43 16.88 7.69
CA GLN A 379 -7.39 18.34 7.94
C GLN A 379 -8.19 19.19 6.89
N GLY A 380 -9.18 18.56 6.26
CA GLY A 380 -10.11 19.24 5.34
C GLY A 380 -9.77 19.13 3.85
N GLU A 381 -8.52 19.01 3.46
CA GLU A 381 -8.16 18.90 2.04
C GLU A 381 -7.22 17.71 1.80
N ILE A 382 -7.70 16.72 1.06
CA ILE A 382 -6.83 15.76 0.37
C ILE A 382 -6.42 16.45 -0.94
N THR A 383 -5.40 17.29 -0.90
CA THR A 383 -4.85 17.88 -2.13
C THR A 383 -3.80 16.93 -2.69
N PHE A 384 -4.14 16.26 -3.79
CA PHE A 384 -3.21 15.41 -4.55
C PHE A 384 -2.27 16.23 -5.46
N ASN A 385 -1.96 17.47 -5.10
CA ASN A 385 -1.05 18.32 -5.84
C ASN A 385 0.39 17.94 -5.49
N ASP A 386 1.02 17.07 -6.28
CA ASP A 386 2.46 16.72 -6.29
C ASP A 386 3.11 16.39 -4.92
N GLN A 387 2.33 16.28 -3.85
CA GLN A 387 2.82 15.99 -2.51
C GLN A 387 3.21 14.50 -2.40
N VAL A 388 4.40 14.25 -1.88
CA VAL A 388 4.88 12.89 -1.60
C VAL A 388 4.30 12.42 -0.26
N TYR A 389 3.53 11.34 -0.29
CA TYR A 389 3.00 10.68 0.91
C TYR A 389 3.84 9.46 1.27
N ILE A 390 4.22 9.36 2.53
CA ILE A 390 4.85 8.16 3.07
C ILE A 390 3.74 7.17 3.47
N THR A 391 3.62 6.08 2.73
CA THR A 391 2.57 5.07 2.93
C THR A 391 3.06 3.83 3.67
N ASN A 392 4.38 3.66 3.79
CA ASN A 392 5.03 2.47 4.34
C ASN A 392 5.63 2.74 5.72
N ALA A 393 5.35 1.85 6.69
CA ALA A 393 5.88 1.96 8.05
C ALA A 393 7.42 1.91 8.09
N ARG A 394 8.05 1.08 7.24
CA ARG A 394 9.52 0.99 7.09
C ARG A 394 10.14 2.33 6.67
N HIS A 395 9.50 3.02 5.72
CA HIS A 395 9.96 4.36 5.31
C HIS A 395 9.85 5.37 6.44
N LYS A 396 8.73 5.35 7.19
CA LYS A 396 8.53 6.21 8.36
C LYS A 396 9.59 5.98 9.42
N GLU A 397 9.89 4.72 9.73
CA GLU A 397 10.93 4.34 10.71
C GLU A 397 12.30 4.87 10.28
N ALA A 398 12.72 4.58 9.05
CA ALA A 398 13.99 5.06 8.52
C ALA A 398 14.11 6.60 8.47
N LEU A 399 13.03 7.31 8.14
CA LEU A 399 12.98 8.78 8.21
C LEU A 399 13.07 9.29 9.65
N THR A 400 12.45 8.60 10.62
CA THR A 400 12.52 8.98 12.03
C THR A 400 13.93 8.83 12.58
N GLU A 401 14.60 7.72 12.27
CA GLU A 401 16.01 7.52 12.65
C GLU A 401 16.94 8.56 12.01
N ALA A 402 16.73 8.87 10.71
CA ALA A 402 17.50 9.91 10.04
C ALA A 402 17.29 11.29 10.70
N LEU A 403 16.05 11.63 11.07
CA LEU A 403 15.74 12.86 11.77
C LEU A 403 16.40 12.94 13.15
N GLU A 404 16.42 11.82 13.89
CA GLU A 404 17.11 11.75 15.19
C GLU A 404 18.62 11.96 15.04
N SER A 405 19.23 11.35 14.02
CA SER A 405 20.65 11.53 13.72
C SER A 405 20.97 13.00 13.35
N LEU A 406 20.15 13.65 12.52
CA LEU A 406 20.35 15.06 12.19
C LEU A 406 20.22 15.98 13.41
N LYS A 407 19.30 15.71 14.33
CA LYS A 407 19.19 16.42 15.60
C LYS A 407 20.45 16.25 16.48
N MET A 408 21.10 15.10 16.44
CA MET A 408 22.39 14.91 17.11
C MET A 408 23.47 15.77 16.47
N VAL A 409 23.50 15.91 15.13
CA VAL A 409 24.39 16.85 14.44
C VAL A 409 24.12 18.29 14.90
N GLU A 410 22.83 18.73 14.88
CA GLU A 410 22.46 20.08 15.36
C GLU A 410 22.96 20.31 16.78
N GLN A 411 22.72 19.37 17.71
CA GLN A 411 23.13 19.47 19.09
C GLN A 411 24.66 19.53 19.22
N SER A 412 25.39 18.69 18.50
CA SER A 412 26.86 18.68 18.52
C SER A 412 27.46 20.00 18.03
N ILE A 413 26.86 20.62 17.01
CA ILE A 413 27.26 21.95 16.51
C ILE A 413 27.01 23.01 17.60
N LEU A 414 25.82 23.00 18.21
CA LEU A 414 25.47 23.99 19.26
C LEU A 414 26.32 23.86 20.52
N ASP A 415 26.76 22.64 20.83
CA ASP A 415 27.64 22.36 21.98
C ASP A 415 29.12 22.63 21.66
N GLY A 416 29.46 23.03 20.44
CA GLY A 416 30.82 23.29 20.00
C GLY A 416 31.71 22.04 20.02
N MET A 417 31.14 20.88 19.70
CA MET A 417 31.88 19.60 19.59
C MET A 417 32.81 19.64 18.37
N PRO A 418 33.90 18.86 18.39
CA PRO A 418 34.76 18.69 17.22
C PRO A 418 34.01 18.15 16.00
N GLU A 419 34.43 18.51 14.80
CA GLU A 419 33.74 18.27 13.54
C GLU A 419 33.69 16.79 13.15
N ASP A 420 34.60 15.94 13.65
CA ASP A 420 34.57 14.50 13.46
C ASP A 420 33.28 13.84 14.03
N PHE A 421 32.70 14.44 15.08
CA PHE A 421 31.41 13.98 15.59
C PHE A 421 30.26 14.23 14.61
N PHE A 422 30.31 15.31 13.81
CA PHE A 422 29.26 15.62 12.84
C PHE A 422 29.20 14.58 11.72
N SER A 423 30.37 14.09 11.24
CA SER A 423 30.43 13.13 10.15
C SER A 423 29.82 11.78 10.52
N ILE A 424 29.95 11.35 11.78
CA ILE A 424 29.36 10.10 12.28
C ILE A 424 27.85 10.14 12.23
N ASP A 425 27.24 11.20 12.75
CA ASP A 425 25.78 11.34 12.80
C ASP A 425 25.18 11.64 11.41
N LEU A 426 25.90 12.42 10.58
CA LEU A 426 25.53 12.63 9.18
C LEU A 426 25.53 11.31 8.40
N MET A 427 26.54 10.45 8.61
CA MET A 427 26.62 9.13 7.97
C MET A 427 25.49 8.22 8.44
N SER A 428 25.13 8.26 9.73
CA SER A 428 23.99 7.51 10.27
C SER A 428 22.68 7.94 9.61
N ALA A 429 22.45 9.26 9.45
CA ALA A 429 21.28 9.76 8.73
C ALA A 429 21.29 9.33 7.25
N TYR A 430 22.43 9.44 6.58
CA TYR A 430 22.62 9.03 5.19
C TYR A 430 22.29 7.55 4.98
N ASP A 431 22.75 6.66 5.86
CA ASP A 431 22.48 5.22 5.78
C ASP A 431 21.03 4.87 6.07
N SER A 432 20.41 5.54 7.06
CA SER A 432 18.98 5.34 7.35
C SER A 432 18.09 5.72 6.16
N LEU A 433 18.39 6.83 5.47
CA LEU A 433 17.71 7.23 4.24
C LEU A 433 17.97 6.23 3.10
N GLY A 434 19.19 5.68 3.01
CA GLY A 434 19.58 4.67 2.01
C GLY A 434 18.73 3.41 2.09
N ARG A 435 18.33 3.00 3.30
CA ARG A 435 17.44 1.85 3.50
C ARG A 435 16.07 2.02 2.83
N ILE A 436 15.57 3.24 2.66
CA ILE A 436 14.28 3.50 2.00
C ILE A 436 14.33 3.07 0.52
N ILE A 437 15.38 3.42 -0.17
CA ILE A 437 15.56 3.14 -1.61
C ILE A 437 16.31 1.84 -1.89
N GLY A 438 16.80 1.15 -0.85
CA GLY A 438 17.42 -0.16 -0.97
C GLY A 438 18.94 -0.14 -1.18
N GLU A 439 19.63 0.99 -0.91
CA GLU A 439 21.10 1.09 -1.08
C GLU A 439 21.89 0.55 0.11
N SER A 440 21.28 0.49 1.31
CA SER A 440 21.93 0.02 2.55
C SER A 440 21.09 -1.07 3.22
N VAL A 441 20.62 -2.07 2.46
CA VAL A 441 19.78 -3.16 2.98
C VAL A 441 20.47 -4.51 2.85
N GLY A 442 20.33 -5.35 3.90
CA GLY A 442 20.79 -6.74 3.86
C GLY A 442 19.86 -7.63 3.02
N GLU A 443 20.42 -8.72 2.51
CA GLU A 443 19.71 -9.69 1.68
C GLU A 443 18.47 -10.28 2.38
N ASP A 444 18.53 -10.52 3.68
CA ASP A 444 17.42 -11.07 4.48
C ASP A 444 16.20 -10.12 4.47
N LEU A 445 16.41 -8.81 4.63
CA LEU A 445 15.33 -7.83 4.57
C LEU A 445 14.70 -7.77 3.18
N VAL A 446 15.52 -7.81 2.13
CA VAL A 446 15.05 -7.87 0.73
C VAL A 446 14.16 -9.10 0.54
N ASN A 447 14.63 -10.28 0.97
CA ASN A 447 13.87 -11.52 0.87
C ASN A 447 12.55 -11.45 1.64
N GLU A 448 12.54 -10.90 2.85
CA GLU A 448 11.32 -10.73 3.65
C GLU A 448 10.28 -9.85 2.96
N ILE A 449 10.71 -8.70 2.40
CA ILE A 449 9.83 -7.77 1.68
C ILE A 449 9.16 -8.49 0.51
N PHE A 450 9.95 -9.16 -0.35
CA PHE A 450 9.42 -9.80 -1.56
C PHE A 450 8.60 -11.06 -1.27
N SER A 451 8.82 -11.76 -0.14
CA SER A 451 8.01 -12.92 0.26
C SER A 451 6.52 -12.59 0.44
N LYS A 452 6.19 -11.32 0.68
CA LYS A 452 4.81 -10.82 0.85
C LYS A 452 4.12 -10.47 -0.46
N PHE A 453 4.81 -10.61 -1.59
CA PHE A 453 4.27 -10.29 -2.91
C PHE A 453 3.47 -11.44 -3.50
N CYS A 454 2.65 -11.14 -4.51
CA CYS A 454 1.91 -12.15 -5.25
C CYS A 454 2.83 -13.02 -6.12
N MET A 455 2.44 -14.28 -6.35
CA MET A 455 3.05 -15.14 -7.36
C MET A 455 2.91 -14.49 -8.76
N GLY A 456 3.97 -14.56 -9.57
CA GLY A 456 3.96 -14.02 -10.93
C GLY A 456 4.21 -12.50 -11.04
N LYS A 457 4.62 -11.88 -9.92
CA LYS A 457 5.06 -10.46 -9.84
C LYS A 457 6.46 -10.31 -9.28
#